data_49d379ebef85ea9670d37a5f0b67e712
#
_entry.id   49d379ebef85ea9670d37a5f0b67e712
#
_cell.length_a   1.000
_cell.length_b   1.000
_cell.length_c   1.000
_cell.angle_alpha   90.00
_cell.angle_beta   90.00
_cell.angle_gamma   90.00
#
_symmetry.space_group_name_H-M   'P 1'
#
loop_
_entity.id
_entity.type
_entity.pdbx_description
1 polymer ?
#
loop_
_entity_poly.entity_id
_entity_poly.type
_entity_poly.pdbx_seq_one_letter_code
_entity_poly.pdbx_strand_id
1 'polypeptide(L)'
;MAKKKREKPQRILTPHQISRWEQQKKRQRLILMTGIFVIVSAFAIVIVGWYLGQYKPLRETVIKVNDTEFTMDYYVEMLKIEGSYNQTPDVSYVADSVLQNIPRNELIRQGALELGISVTDEEVKNLLKENDLPDKEVYRDLVRHQLLIERLLDVHFDPQVPLFAEQRRVMAMMLESSPQALDVRSKLVRGDDFSELAAEMSLEPFSRNKGGGFGWVPKAILLDMLPASIVDVIFEHDVGDLSRPIYDEEADKFVGYWLVKVLERDEEEEEAHVLIMLLGSEGEALRIKSRLEAGAEWGSLAVENSQVKGVEENEGEWLVSPGEMNPLVDEYVYNPDTEIGVISEPIRDETIITKGGYWLIEVLEEDTDRRIDTAYRNYLKEKALDEWVASVVDDEDNEIVNYLDAEKKSWAIEQAMRG
;
A
#
# COMPACT_ATOMS: atom_id res chain seq x y z
N MET A 1 52.76 -89.50 6.89
CA MET A 1 51.47 -90.17 6.99
C MET A 1 50.35 -89.20 6.65
N ALA A 2 49.79 -89.26 5.44
CA ALA A 2 48.77 -88.34 4.94
C ALA A 2 47.39 -88.92 5.30
N LYS A 3 46.57 -88.15 6.04
CA LYS A 3 45.17 -88.52 6.37
C LYS A 3 44.28 -88.32 5.15
N LYS A 4 43.80 -89.42 4.55
CA LYS A 4 42.75 -89.45 3.51
C LYS A 4 41.46 -88.88 4.02
N LYS A 5 40.99 -87.74 3.47
CA LYS A 5 39.67 -87.18 3.71
C LYS A 5 38.59 -88.10 3.09
N ARG A 6 37.74 -88.73 3.91
CA ARG A 6 36.61 -89.51 3.46
C ARG A 6 35.55 -88.58 2.85
N GLU A 7 35.29 -88.76 1.53
CA GLU A 7 34.15 -88.13 0.86
C GLU A 7 32.86 -88.68 1.41
N LYS A 8 31.96 -87.82 1.82
CA LYS A 8 30.61 -88.20 2.23
C LYS A 8 29.81 -88.67 1.01
N PRO A 9 29.07 -89.84 1.10
CA PRO A 9 28.28 -90.31 -0.04
C PRO A 9 27.21 -89.29 -0.41
N GLN A 10 27.17 -88.94 -1.69
CA GLN A 10 26.07 -88.12 -2.24
C GLN A 10 24.77 -88.89 -2.11
N ARG A 11 23.80 -88.40 -1.34
CA ARG A 11 22.44 -88.93 -1.24
C ARG A 11 21.78 -88.72 -2.62
N ILE A 12 21.55 -89.84 -3.38
CA ILE A 12 20.77 -89.83 -4.60
C ILE A 12 19.29 -89.74 -4.16
N LEU A 13 18.67 -88.58 -4.47
CA LEU A 13 17.24 -88.31 -4.18
C LEU A 13 16.36 -89.21 -5.07
N THR A 14 15.34 -89.87 -4.46
CA THR A 14 14.36 -90.64 -5.23
C THR A 14 13.48 -89.74 -6.12
N PRO A 15 12.94 -90.25 -7.25
CA PRO A 15 12.09 -89.44 -8.15
C PRO A 15 10.95 -88.72 -7.45
N HIS A 16 10.40 -89.30 -6.39
CA HIS A 16 9.32 -88.68 -5.59
C HIS A 16 9.84 -87.48 -4.70
N GLN A 17 11.09 -87.54 -4.24
CA GLN A 17 11.73 -86.48 -3.45
C GLN A 17 12.16 -85.36 -4.37
N ILE A 18 12.57 -85.63 -5.58
CA ILE A 18 12.93 -84.62 -6.62
C ILE A 18 11.66 -83.86 -7.02
N SER A 19 10.55 -84.53 -7.26
CA SER A 19 9.27 -83.89 -7.59
C SER A 19 8.72 -83.01 -6.46
N ARG A 20 8.84 -83.39 -5.19
CA ARG A 20 8.44 -82.58 -4.04
C ARG A 20 9.37 -81.35 -3.86
N TRP A 21 10.67 -81.48 -4.10
CA TRP A 21 11.66 -80.41 -4.02
C TRP A 21 11.47 -79.43 -5.13
N GLU A 22 11.17 -79.86 -6.35
CA GLU A 22 10.84 -78.95 -7.47
C GLU A 22 9.53 -78.19 -7.23
N GLN A 23 8.51 -78.86 -6.66
CA GLN A 23 7.27 -78.19 -6.27
C GLN A 23 7.49 -77.18 -5.12
N GLN A 24 8.33 -77.51 -4.14
CA GLN A 24 8.71 -76.58 -3.08
C GLN A 24 9.51 -75.36 -3.65
N LYS A 25 10.47 -75.62 -4.55
CA LYS A 25 11.20 -74.52 -5.24
C LYS A 25 10.24 -73.65 -6.05
N LYS A 26 9.31 -74.24 -6.79
CA LYS A 26 8.30 -73.47 -7.55
C LYS A 26 7.42 -72.62 -6.60
N ARG A 27 6.94 -73.19 -5.49
CA ARG A 27 6.19 -72.44 -4.47
C ARG A 27 7.02 -71.36 -3.80
N GLN A 28 8.27 -71.61 -3.44
CA GLN A 28 9.17 -70.61 -2.87
C GLN A 28 9.46 -69.46 -3.87
N ARG A 29 9.70 -69.79 -5.15
CA ARG A 29 9.85 -68.79 -6.20
C ARG A 29 8.57 -67.97 -6.40
N LEU A 30 7.41 -68.61 -6.39
CA LEU A 30 6.13 -67.92 -6.50
C LEU A 30 5.91 -66.98 -5.32
N ILE A 31 6.13 -67.38 -4.08
CA ILE A 31 6.04 -66.57 -2.87
C ILE A 31 7.00 -65.43 -2.93
N LEU A 32 8.27 -65.70 -3.35
CA LEU A 32 9.28 -64.66 -3.48
C LEU A 32 8.93 -63.63 -4.58
N MET A 33 8.44 -64.11 -5.75
CA MET A 33 7.97 -63.24 -6.83
C MET A 33 6.75 -62.41 -6.42
N THR A 34 5.79 -63.02 -5.71
CA THR A 34 4.63 -62.28 -5.17
C THR A 34 5.06 -61.26 -4.13
N GLY A 35 6.02 -61.58 -3.23
CA GLY A 35 6.56 -60.66 -2.27
C GLY A 35 7.26 -59.49 -2.91
N ILE A 36 8.11 -59.77 -3.94
CA ILE A 36 8.77 -58.68 -4.73
C ILE A 36 7.73 -57.83 -5.44
N PHE A 37 6.70 -58.46 -6.07
CA PHE A 37 5.64 -57.71 -6.76
C PHE A 37 4.88 -56.78 -5.81
N VAL A 38 4.53 -57.23 -4.60
CA VAL A 38 3.86 -56.40 -3.58
C VAL A 38 4.74 -55.23 -3.17
N ILE A 39 6.04 -55.47 -2.95
CA ILE A 39 6.98 -54.40 -2.58
C ILE A 39 7.11 -53.40 -3.72
N VAL A 40 7.32 -53.84 -4.97
CA VAL A 40 7.43 -52.98 -6.15
C VAL A 40 6.14 -52.19 -6.36
N SER A 41 4.97 -52.81 -6.19
CA SER A 41 3.67 -52.11 -6.28
C SER A 41 3.51 -51.04 -5.19
N ALA A 42 3.93 -51.32 -3.97
CA ALA A 42 3.90 -50.34 -2.87
C ALA A 42 4.81 -49.13 -3.18
N PHE A 43 6.04 -49.38 -3.66
CA PHE A 43 6.93 -48.33 -4.10
C PHE A 43 6.36 -47.53 -5.28
N ALA A 44 5.75 -48.20 -6.24
CA ALA A 44 5.11 -47.54 -7.38
C ALA A 44 3.96 -46.64 -6.94
N ILE A 45 3.12 -47.08 -5.99
CA ILE A 45 2.05 -46.24 -5.42
C ILE A 45 2.62 -45.00 -4.72
N VAL A 46 3.67 -45.16 -3.92
CA VAL A 46 4.31 -44.03 -3.23
C VAL A 46 4.93 -43.05 -4.21
N ILE A 47 5.64 -43.54 -5.23
CA ILE A 47 6.25 -42.72 -6.26
C ILE A 47 5.20 -41.97 -7.07
N VAL A 48 4.13 -42.65 -7.49
CA VAL A 48 3.02 -42.01 -8.22
C VAL A 48 2.28 -41.02 -7.34
N GLY A 49 2.03 -41.35 -6.08
CA GLY A 49 1.41 -40.45 -5.12
C GLY A 49 2.27 -39.17 -4.91
N TRP A 50 3.56 -39.34 -4.72
CA TRP A 50 4.50 -38.22 -4.62
C TRP A 50 4.56 -37.38 -5.91
N TYR A 51 4.63 -38.02 -7.06
CA TYR A 51 4.65 -37.35 -8.36
C TYR A 51 3.39 -36.51 -8.58
N LEU A 52 2.19 -37.09 -8.34
CA LEU A 52 0.92 -36.41 -8.56
C LEU A 52 0.64 -35.32 -7.49
N GLY A 53 1.07 -35.55 -6.24
CA GLY A 53 0.75 -34.66 -5.13
C GLY A 53 1.80 -33.56 -4.90
N GLN A 54 3.04 -33.74 -5.34
CA GLN A 54 4.12 -32.78 -5.07
C GLN A 54 4.81 -32.30 -6.35
N TYR A 55 5.25 -33.20 -7.23
CA TYR A 55 6.07 -32.81 -8.36
C TYR A 55 5.28 -32.17 -9.50
N LYS A 56 4.16 -32.78 -9.89
CA LYS A 56 3.32 -32.30 -11.00
C LYS A 56 2.74 -30.91 -10.73
N PRO A 57 2.14 -30.62 -9.54
CA PRO A 57 1.59 -29.31 -9.27
C PRO A 57 2.62 -28.17 -9.35
N LEU A 58 3.86 -28.40 -8.92
CA LEU A 58 4.93 -27.40 -9.01
C LEU A 58 5.27 -26.97 -10.45
N ARG A 59 4.98 -27.83 -11.45
CA ARG A 59 5.27 -27.56 -12.87
C ARG A 59 4.09 -26.96 -13.63
N GLU A 60 2.94 -26.82 -12.99
CA GLU A 60 1.78 -26.21 -13.63
C GLU A 60 1.98 -24.70 -13.79
N THR A 61 1.63 -24.18 -14.95
CA THR A 61 1.56 -22.73 -15.17
C THR A 61 0.46 -22.14 -14.34
N VAL A 62 0.79 -21.12 -13.53
CA VAL A 62 -0.17 -20.45 -12.62
C VAL A 62 -0.42 -19.00 -12.99
N ILE A 63 0.53 -18.38 -13.67
CA ILE A 63 0.41 -17.01 -14.18
C ILE A 63 0.98 -17.00 -15.59
N LYS A 64 0.30 -16.34 -16.53
CA LYS A 64 0.79 -16.06 -17.86
C LYS A 64 0.72 -14.55 -18.10
N VAL A 65 1.79 -13.97 -18.62
CA VAL A 65 1.87 -12.55 -18.97
C VAL A 65 2.36 -12.47 -20.42
N ASN A 66 1.47 -12.14 -21.33
CA ASN A 66 1.72 -12.21 -22.77
C ASN A 66 2.22 -13.62 -23.16
N ASP A 67 3.45 -13.74 -23.65
CA ASP A 67 4.07 -15.02 -24.02
C ASP A 67 4.87 -15.67 -22.88
N THR A 68 4.99 -15.02 -21.71
CA THR A 68 5.79 -15.52 -20.58
C THR A 68 4.92 -16.28 -19.59
N GLU A 69 5.33 -17.49 -19.22
CA GLU A 69 4.63 -18.34 -18.28
C GLU A 69 5.41 -18.50 -16.97
N PHE A 70 4.69 -18.40 -15.84
CA PHE A 70 5.24 -18.61 -14.51
C PHE A 70 4.59 -19.84 -13.88
N THR A 71 5.44 -20.74 -13.35
CA THR A 71 5.00 -22.00 -12.76
C THR A 71 4.62 -21.83 -11.29
N MET A 72 3.93 -22.82 -10.73
CA MET A 72 3.64 -22.93 -9.31
C MET A 72 4.94 -22.93 -8.46
N ASP A 73 6.02 -23.56 -8.94
CA ASP A 73 7.32 -23.56 -8.26
C ASP A 73 7.89 -22.16 -8.14
N TYR A 74 7.79 -21.37 -9.20
CA TYR A 74 8.17 -19.96 -9.20
C TYR A 74 7.38 -19.16 -8.16
N TYR A 75 6.04 -19.32 -8.13
CA TYR A 75 5.18 -18.64 -7.19
C TYR A 75 5.48 -19.01 -5.74
N VAL A 76 5.69 -20.31 -5.44
CA VAL A 76 6.08 -20.79 -4.10
C VAL A 76 7.42 -20.22 -3.64
N GLU A 77 8.42 -20.16 -4.52
CA GLU A 77 9.72 -19.57 -4.18
C GLU A 77 9.61 -18.05 -3.94
N MET A 78 8.77 -17.34 -4.70
CA MET A 78 8.47 -15.92 -4.45
C MET A 78 7.83 -15.71 -3.08
N LEU A 79 6.86 -16.55 -2.69
CA LEU A 79 6.24 -16.50 -1.35
C LEU A 79 7.26 -16.66 -0.24
N LYS A 80 8.22 -17.59 -0.39
CA LYS A 80 9.30 -17.80 0.58
C LYS A 80 10.21 -16.59 0.73
N ILE A 81 10.58 -15.97 -0.40
CA ILE A 81 11.44 -14.80 -0.40
C ILE A 81 10.73 -13.63 0.30
N GLU A 82 9.50 -13.32 -0.09
CA GLU A 82 8.72 -12.22 0.50
C GLU A 82 8.41 -12.47 1.98
N GLY A 83 8.09 -13.70 2.36
CA GLY A 83 7.88 -14.09 3.75
C GLY A 83 9.15 -13.93 4.61
N SER A 84 10.32 -14.24 4.05
CA SER A 84 11.60 -14.06 4.73
C SER A 84 11.92 -12.59 4.99
N TYR A 85 11.63 -11.72 4.04
CA TYR A 85 11.81 -10.26 4.18
C TYR A 85 10.98 -9.71 5.35
N ASN A 86 9.76 -10.19 5.50
CA ASN A 86 8.83 -9.71 6.52
C ASN A 86 8.99 -10.42 7.88
N GLN A 87 9.97 -11.31 8.02
CA GLN A 87 10.30 -12.04 9.26
C GLN A 87 9.11 -12.80 9.89
N THR A 88 8.17 -13.26 9.07
CA THR A 88 7.02 -14.02 9.54
C THR A 88 6.94 -15.36 8.85
N PRO A 89 6.64 -16.43 9.63
CA PRO A 89 6.46 -17.76 9.07
C PRO A 89 5.14 -17.91 8.29
N ASP A 90 4.16 -17.06 8.52
CA ASP A 90 2.90 -17.05 7.79
C ASP A 90 3.02 -16.17 6.55
N VAL A 91 3.06 -16.79 5.38
CA VAL A 91 3.17 -16.11 4.08
C VAL A 91 1.81 -15.83 3.44
N SER A 92 0.70 -16.10 4.11
CA SER A 92 -0.64 -15.93 3.56
C SER A 92 -0.95 -14.46 3.23
N TYR A 93 -0.47 -13.53 4.06
CA TYR A 93 -0.70 -12.10 3.88
C TYR A 93 0.09 -11.49 2.71
N VAL A 94 1.21 -12.11 2.25
CA VAL A 94 1.96 -11.66 1.08
C VAL A 94 1.51 -12.33 -0.23
N ALA A 95 0.61 -13.31 -0.16
CA ALA A 95 0.23 -14.11 -1.30
C ALA A 95 -0.43 -13.29 -2.43
N ASP A 96 -1.25 -12.30 -2.09
CA ASP A 96 -1.89 -11.43 -3.06
C ASP A 96 -0.91 -10.41 -3.66
N SER A 97 -0.01 -9.86 -2.86
CA SER A 97 1.03 -8.95 -3.37
C SER A 97 2.01 -9.66 -4.31
N VAL A 98 2.43 -10.88 -3.99
CA VAL A 98 3.27 -11.70 -4.89
C VAL A 98 2.55 -11.97 -6.21
N LEU A 99 1.24 -12.28 -6.15
CA LEU A 99 0.42 -12.51 -7.34
C LEU A 99 0.32 -11.28 -8.25
N GLN A 100 0.34 -10.08 -7.68
CA GLN A 100 0.35 -8.81 -8.42
C GLN A 100 1.76 -8.42 -8.90
N ASN A 101 2.80 -8.70 -8.11
CA ASN A 101 4.16 -8.30 -8.42
C ASN A 101 4.77 -9.10 -9.58
N ILE A 102 4.45 -10.39 -9.72
CA ILE A 102 4.98 -11.22 -10.81
C ILE A 102 4.62 -10.65 -12.20
N PRO A 103 3.33 -10.39 -12.52
CA PRO A 103 2.98 -9.78 -13.81
C PRO A 103 3.56 -8.39 -13.97
N ARG A 104 3.51 -7.55 -12.94
CA ARG A 104 4.05 -6.20 -12.97
C ARG A 104 5.53 -6.19 -13.32
N ASN A 105 6.34 -7.02 -12.68
CA ASN A 105 7.78 -7.10 -12.94
C ASN A 105 8.09 -7.60 -14.36
N GLU A 106 7.30 -8.54 -14.86
CA GLU A 106 7.44 -9.04 -16.23
C GLU A 106 7.06 -7.97 -17.26
N LEU A 107 5.98 -7.22 -17.06
CA LEU A 107 5.58 -6.12 -17.94
C LEU A 107 6.65 -5.00 -17.96
N ILE A 108 7.22 -4.64 -16.81
CA ILE A 108 8.34 -3.70 -16.72
C ILE A 108 9.53 -4.23 -17.54
N ARG A 109 9.85 -5.53 -17.47
CA ARG A 109 10.92 -6.13 -18.25
C ARG A 109 10.64 -6.05 -19.75
N GLN A 110 9.42 -6.32 -20.18
CA GLN A 110 9.02 -6.23 -21.59
C GLN A 110 9.07 -4.78 -22.08
N GLY A 111 8.46 -3.83 -21.35
CA GLY A 111 8.50 -2.41 -21.68
C GLY A 111 9.92 -1.82 -21.71
N ALA A 112 10.80 -2.23 -20.79
CA ALA A 112 12.20 -1.84 -20.83
C ALA A 112 12.92 -2.32 -22.10
N LEU A 113 12.62 -3.54 -22.59
CA LEU A 113 13.14 -4.05 -23.85
C LEU A 113 12.66 -3.26 -25.06
N GLU A 114 11.42 -2.78 -25.06
CA GLU A 114 10.88 -1.89 -26.11
C GLU A 114 11.62 -0.55 -26.15
N LEU A 115 12.04 -0.05 -24.99
CA LEU A 115 12.90 1.14 -24.86
C LEU A 115 14.38 0.86 -25.22
N GLY A 116 14.72 -0.38 -25.60
CA GLY A 116 16.11 -0.81 -25.88
C GLY A 116 16.96 -0.98 -24.64
N ILE A 117 16.35 -1.06 -23.45
CA ILE A 117 17.03 -1.22 -22.17
C ILE A 117 16.97 -2.69 -21.75
N SER A 118 18.12 -3.28 -21.50
CA SER A 118 18.22 -4.69 -21.12
C SER A 118 19.38 -4.91 -20.15
N VAL A 119 19.28 -5.98 -19.36
CA VAL A 119 20.31 -6.46 -18.44
C VAL A 119 20.78 -7.83 -18.90
N THR A 120 22.11 -8.01 -18.99
CA THR A 120 22.71 -9.27 -19.42
C THR A 120 22.71 -10.32 -18.30
N ASP A 121 22.71 -11.59 -18.69
CA ASP A 121 22.84 -12.70 -17.72
C ASP A 121 24.15 -12.68 -16.94
N GLU A 122 25.20 -12.08 -17.49
CA GLU A 122 26.50 -11.94 -16.81
C GLU A 122 26.41 -10.93 -15.67
N GLU A 123 25.75 -9.78 -15.88
CA GLU A 123 25.49 -8.77 -14.84
C GLU A 123 24.65 -9.37 -13.71
N VAL A 124 23.59 -10.11 -14.05
CA VAL A 124 22.75 -10.80 -13.06
C VAL A 124 23.55 -11.80 -12.22
N LYS A 125 24.36 -12.66 -12.87
CA LYS A 125 25.21 -13.64 -12.18
C LYS A 125 26.26 -13.00 -11.29
N ASN A 126 26.83 -11.88 -11.71
CA ASN A 126 27.82 -11.16 -10.92
C ASN A 126 27.18 -10.60 -9.64
N LEU A 127 26.00 -9.98 -9.76
CA LEU A 127 25.29 -9.41 -8.60
C LEU A 127 24.77 -10.49 -7.65
N LEU A 128 24.28 -11.64 -8.18
CA LEU A 128 23.91 -12.79 -7.34
C LEU A 128 25.11 -13.28 -6.52
N LYS A 129 26.27 -13.40 -7.15
CA LYS A 129 27.52 -13.85 -6.48
C LYS A 129 28.03 -12.84 -5.45
N GLU A 130 27.96 -11.55 -5.77
CA GLU A 130 28.38 -10.47 -4.87
C GLU A 130 27.54 -10.42 -3.59
N ASN A 131 26.24 -10.70 -3.72
CA ASN A 131 25.29 -10.72 -2.58
C ASN A 131 25.10 -12.12 -1.96
N ASP A 132 25.90 -13.12 -2.34
CA ASP A 132 25.79 -14.51 -1.84
C ASP A 132 24.38 -15.12 -2.01
N LEU A 133 23.69 -14.76 -3.10
CA LEU A 133 22.34 -15.23 -3.41
C LEU A 133 22.35 -16.52 -4.24
N PRO A 134 21.35 -17.41 -4.08
CA PRO A 134 21.22 -18.62 -4.87
C PRO A 134 21.05 -18.34 -6.37
N ASP A 135 21.72 -19.12 -7.22
CA ASP A 135 21.57 -19.06 -8.67
C ASP A 135 20.31 -19.84 -9.14
N LYS A 136 19.12 -19.39 -8.69
CA LYS A 136 17.80 -19.89 -9.09
C LYS A 136 17.08 -18.85 -9.95
N GLU A 137 16.12 -19.30 -10.76
CA GLU A 137 15.35 -18.47 -11.68
C GLU A 137 14.75 -17.23 -10.99
N VAL A 138 14.04 -17.44 -9.89
CA VAL A 138 13.40 -16.35 -9.13
C VAL A 138 14.40 -15.28 -8.67
N TYR A 139 15.55 -15.69 -8.15
CA TYR A 139 16.58 -14.74 -7.72
C TYR A 139 17.22 -14.01 -8.89
N ARG A 140 17.38 -14.69 -10.05
CA ARG A 140 17.87 -14.03 -11.28
C ARG A 140 16.88 -12.97 -11.75
N ASP A 141 15.58 -13.24 -11.68
CA ASP A 141 14.56 -12.29 -12.13
C ASP A 141 14.42 -11.11 -11.18
N LEU A 142 14.49 -11.32 -9.86
CA LEU A 142 14.52 -10.23 -8.90
C LEU A 142 15.75 -9.33 -9.07
N VAL A 143 16.93 -9.91 -9.22
CA VAL A 143 18.17 -9.15 -9.49
C VAL A 143 18.10 -8.44 -10.85
N ARG A 144 17.57 -9.11 -11.88
CA ARG A 144 17.37 -8.49 -13.20
C ARG A 144 16.41 -7.32 -13.11
N HIS A 145 15.31 -7.45 -12.37
CA HIS A 145 14.37 -6.38 -12.14
C HIS A 145 15.03 -5.18 -11.44
N GLN A 146 15.78 -5.41 -10.36
CA GLN A 146 16.54 -4.34 -9.69
C GLN A 146 17.46 -3.60 -10.66
N LEU A 147 18.29 -4.33 -11.41
CA LEU A 147 19.23 -3.73 -12.38
C LEU A 147 18.50 -3.00 -13.51
N LEU A 148 17.32 -3.48 -13.93
CA LEU A 148 16.50 -2.81 -14.94
C LEU A 148 15.95 -1.48 -14.42
N ILE A 149 15.43 -1.45 -13.19
CA ILE A 149 14.95 -0.20 -12.57
C ILE A 149 16.08 0.82 -12.45
N GLU A 150 17.25 0.42 -11.94
CA GLU A 150 18.41 1.30 -11.86
C GLU A 150 18.80 1.86 -13.25
N ARG A 151 18.82 1.00 -14.28
CA ARG A 151 19.17 1.40 -15.64
C ARG A 151 18.11 2.28 -16.31
N LEU A 152 16.83 2.02 -16.06
CA LEU A 152 15.73 2.88 -16.50
C LEU A 152 15.87 4.28 -15.90
N LEU A 153 16.13 4.38 -14.58
CA LEU A 153 16.33 5.66 -13.91
C LEU A 153 17.54 6.42 -14.48
N ASP A 154 18.66 5.74 -14.74
CA ASP A 154 19.90 6.41 -15.14
C ASP A 154 19.98 6.71 -16.64
N VAL A 155 19.44 5.82 -17.49
CA VAL A 155 19.61 5.93 -18.95
C VAL A 155 18.41 6.56 -19.63
N HIS A 156 17.18 6.25 -19.15
CA HIS A 156 15.96 6.72 -19.79
C HIS A 156 15.39 7.96 -19.11
N PHE A 157 15.24 7.94 -17.77
CA PHE A 157 14.57 9.02 -17.06
C PHE A 157 15.50 10.18 -16.65
N ASP A 158 16.78 9.93 -16.35
CA ASP A 158 17.73 11.00 -15.99
C ASP A 158 17.85 12.10 -17.06
N PRO A 159 17.92 11.78 -18.37
CA PRO A 159 17.94 12.81 -19.41
C PRO A 159 16.62 13.58 -19.58
N GLN A 160 15.50 13.05 -19.10
CA GLN A 160 14.19 13.69 -19.22
C GLN A 160 13.94 14.70 -18.10
N VAL A 161 14.62 14.56 -16.95
CA VAL A 161 14.50 15.48 -15.83
C VAL A 161 15.54 16.59 -15.95
N PRO A 162 15.13 17.87 -16.04
CA PRO A 162 16.07 18.97 -16.23
C PRO A 162 17.05 19.10 -15.06
N LEU A 163 18.25 19.59 -15.35
CA LEU A 163 19.25 19.92 -14.33
C LEU A 163 18.97 21.25 -13.65
N PHE A 164 18.34 22.17 -14.38
CA PHE A 164 18.01 23.52 -13.95
C PHE A 164 16.53 23.79 -14.24
N ALA A 165 15.88 24.54 -13.38
CA ALA A 165 14.52 25.00 -13.58
C ALA A 165 14.29 26.32 -12.83
N GLU A 166 13.21 27.02 -13.18
CA GLU A 166 12.68 28.08 -12.35
C GLU A 166 12.32 27.55 -10.97
N GLN A 167 12.80 28.19 -9.93
CA GLN A 167 12.53 27.85 -8.54
C GLN A 167 12.16 29.11 -7.76
N ARG A 168 11.33 28.94 -6.78
CA ARG A 168 10.94 29.98 -5.82
C ARG A 168 11.33 29.54 -4.41
N ARG A 169 11.80 30.51 -3.61
CA ARG A 169 11.96 30.34 -2.17
C ARG A 169 10.71 30.89 -1.49
N VAL A 170 9.93 29.98 -0.87
CA VAL A 170 8.55 30.26 -0.48
C VAL A 170 8.34 30.05 1.01
N MET A 171 7.57 30.95 1.60
CA MET A 171 6.90 30.77 2.87
C MET A 171 5.40 30.64 2.62
N ALA A 172 4.78 29.64 3.22
CA ALA A 172 3.33 29.44 3.14
C ALA A 172 2.78 28.91 4.46
N MET A 173 1.55 29.29 4.80
CA MET A 173 0.79 28.73 5.91
C MET A 173 -0.68 28.60 5.53
N MET A 174 -1.34 27.59 6.07
CA MET A 174 -2.78 27.38 5.90
C MET A 174 -3.51 27.68 7.21
N LEU A 175 -4.56 28.47 7.12
CA LEU A 175 -5.36 28.94 8.24
C LEU A 175 -6.80 28.50 8.09
N GLU A 176 -7.49 28.41 9.20
CA GLU A 176 -8.82 27.84 9.33
C GLU A 176 -9.91 28.64 8.60
N SER A 177 -9.82 29.98 8.67
CA SER A 177 -10.88 30.87 8.21
C SER A 177 -10.35 32.18 7.63
N SER A 178 -11.17 32.84 6.80
CA SER A 178 -10.85 34.16 6.24
C SER A 178 -10.56 35.22 7.30
N PRO A 179 -11.36 35.37 8.38
CA PRO A 179 -11.06 36.34 9.44
C PRO A 179 -9.69 36.09 10.09
N GLN A 180 -9.38 34.83 10.41
CA GLN A 180 -8.09 34.45 10.98
C GLN A 180 -6.94 34.78 10.02
N ALA A 181 -7.07 34.45 8.74
CA ALA A 181 -6.06 34.72 7.73
C ALA A 181 -5.85 36.23 7.53
N LEU A 182 -6.89 37.05 7.60
CA LEU A 182 -6.77 38.52 7.56
C LEU A 182 -6.10 39.09 8.81
N ASP A 183 -6.37 38.53 10.00
CA ASP A 183 -5.70 38.95 11.24
C ASP A 183 -4.20 38.61 11.18
N VAL A 184 -3.86 37.36 10.82
CA VAL A 184 -2.47 36.90 10.66
C VAL A 184 -1.75 37.75 9.61
N ARG A 185 -2.38 38.00 8.45
CA ARG A 185 -1.83 38.88 7.43
C ARG A 185 -1.54 40.27 7.97
N SER A 186 -2.45 40.81 8.80
CA SER A 186 -2.27 42.12 9.42
C SER A 186 -1.09 42.15 10.40
N LYS A 187 -0.85 41.05 11.13
CA LYS A 187 0.32 40.88 12.00
C LYS A 187 1.61 40.85 11.18
N LEU A 188 1.66 40.07 10.11
CA LEU A 188 2.81 40.00 9.19
C LEU A 188 3.13 41.35 8.57
N VAL A 189 2.14 42.10 8.10
CA VAL A 189 2.33 43.45 7.55
C VAL A 189 2.89 44.43 8.60
N ARG A 190 2.60 44.25 9.89
CA ARG A 190 3.17 45.01 10.99
C ARG A 190 4.58 44.60 11.37
N GLY A 191 5.10 43.49 10.82
CA GLY A 191 6.46 43.01 11.01
C GLY A 191 6.59 41.84 11.99
N ASP A 192 5.48 41.18 12.34
CA ASP A 192 5.55 39.95 13.09
C ASP A 192 6.21 38.84 12.25
N ASP A 193 6.87 37.88 12.89
CA ASP A 193 7.65 36.86 12.20
C ASP A 193 6.74 35.79 11.57
N PHE A 194 6.93 35.54 10.26
CA PHE A 194 6.14 34.54 9.53
C PHE A 194 6.35 33.15 10.09
N SER A 195 7.60 32.79 10.45
CA SER A 195 7.93 31.47 10.92
C SER A 195 7.32 31.17 12.29
N GLU A 196 7.28 32.16 13.17
CA GLU A 196 6.62 32.03 14.47
C GLU A 196 5.12 31.83 14.31
N LEU A 197 4.47 32.65 13.49
CA LEU A 197 3.03 32.56 13.24
C LEU A 197 2.66 31.25 12.52
N ALA A 198 3.47 30.81 11.54
CA ALA A 198 3.22 29.53 10.87
C ALA A 198 3.38 28.33 11.81
N ALA A 199 4.41 28.33 12.67
CA ALA A 199 4.61 27.27 13.64
C ALA A 199 3.48 27.18 14.68
N GLU A 200 2.89 28.33 15.04
CA GLU A 200 1.79 28.39 16.01
C GLU A 200 0.44 28.07 15.37
N MET A 201 0.15 28.60 14.19
CA MET A 201 -1.21 28.72 13.66
C MET A 201 -1.46 27.92 12.38
N SER A 202 -0.42 27.47 11.66
CA SER A 202 -0.65 26.75 10.41
C SER A 202 -1.31 25.39 10.66
N LEU A 203 -2.34 25.08 9.88
CA LEU A 203 -3.05 23.81 9.90
C LEU A 203 -2.43 22.78 8.92
N GLU A 204 -1.55 23.24 8.01
CA GLU A 204 -0.82 22.36 7.13
C GLU A 204 0.44 21.85 7.86
N PRO A 205 0.58 20.51 8.05
CA PRO A 205 1.60 19.94 8.93
C PRO A 205 3.05 20.22 8.50
N PHE A 206 3.32 20.24 7.19
CA PHE A 206 4.67 20.50 6.69
C PHE A 206 5.11 21.93 7.00
N SER A 207 4.28 22.92 6.67
CA SER A 207 4.56 24.33 6.94
C SER A 207 4.63 24.62 8.43
N ARG A 208 3.74 24.05 9.24
CA ARG A 208 3.77 24.18 10.70
C ARG A 208 5.12 23.75 11.27
N ASN A 209 5.60 22.56 10.89
CA ASN A 209 6.85 22.00 11.40
C ASN A 209 8.10 22.71 10.90
N LYS A 210 8.02 23.42 9.79
CA LYS A 210 9.11 24.15 9.13
C LYS A 210 9.02 25.67 9.30
N GLY A 211 8.08 26.16 10.14
CA GLY A 211 7.81 27.59 10.26
C GLY A 211 7.41 28.23 8.93
N GLY A 212 6.60 27.54 8.13
CA GLY A 212 6.15 28.03 6.82
C GLY A 212 7.15 27.86 5.68
N GLY A 213 8.40 27.49 5.94
CA GLY A 213 9.46 27.51 4.94
C GLY A 213 9.49 26.25 4.06
N PHE A 214 9.28 26.41 2.75
CA PHE A 214 9.44 25.35 1.75
C PHE A 214 10.86 25.31 1.16
N GLY A 215 11.65 26.38 1.37
CA GLY A 215 12.98 26.52 0.77
C GLY A 215 12.91 26.83 -0.73
N TRP A 216 13.99 26.53 -1.45
CA TRP A 216 14.04 26.63 -2.91
C TRP A 216 13.40 25.41 -3.55
N VAL A 217 12.30 25.59 -4.25
CA VAL A 217 11.51 24.46 -4.81
C VAL A 217 11.11 24.76 -6.25
N PRO A 218 11.32 23.81 -7.19
CA PRO A 218 10.81 23.92 -8.55
C PRO A 218 9.29 23.69 -8.60
N LYS A 219 8.63 24.27 -9.62
CA LYS A 219 7.18 24.19 -9.79
C LYS A 219 6.66 22.75 -9.73
N ALA A 220 7.34 21.82 -10.41
CA ALA A 220 6.93 20.41 -10.46
C ALA A 220 6.85 19.74 -9.08
N ILE A 221 7.77 20.10 -8.17
CA ILE A 221 7.76 19.56 -6.79
C ILE A 221 6.67 20.23 -5.95
N LEU A 222 6.47 21.55 -6.12
CA LEU A 222 5.41 22.25 -5.39
C LEU A 222 4.02 21.72 -5.75
N LEU A 223 3.78 21.30 -7.00
CA LEU A 223 2.51 20.69 -7.44
C LEU A 223 2.20 19.36 -6.77
N ASP A 224 3.20 18.66 -6.23
CA ASP A 224 3.00 17.44 -5.43
C ASP A 224 2.83 17.74 -3.92
N MET A 225 3.12 18.97 -3.49
CA MET A 225 3.04 19.38 -2.09
C MET A 225 1.86 20.31 -1.82
N LEU A 226 1.43 21.09 -2.80
CA LEU A 226 0.42 22.12 -2.68
C LEU A 226 -0.56 22.06 -3.85
N PRO A 227 -1.81 22.50 -3.67
CA PRO A 227 -2.78 22.60 -4.76
C PRO A 227 -2.28 23.47 -5.91
N ALA A 228 -2.66 23.10 -7.13
CA ALA A 228 -2.23 23.80 -8.34
C ALA A 228 -2.56 25.30 -8.31
N SER A 229 -3.74 25.67 -7.78
CA SER A 229 -4.14 27.08 -7.61
C SER A 229 -3.21 27.88 -6.71
N ILE A 230 -2.66 27.24 -5.69
CA ILE A 230 -1.70 27.86 -4.77
C ILE A 230 -0.32 27.98 -5.43
N VAL A 231 0.09 26.93 -6.15
CA VAL A 231 1.36 26.92 -6.88
C VAL A 231 1.37 27.98 -7.99
N ASP A 232 0.27 28.16 -8.70
CA ASP A 232 0.16 29.20 -9.72
C ASP A 232 0.33 30.60 -9.11
N VAL A 233 -0.31 30.88 -7.98
CA VAL A 233 -0.10 32.14 -7.24
C VAL A 233 1.36 32.32 -6.82
N ILE A 234 2.04 31.27 -6.34
CA ILE A 234 3.46 31.34 -5.97
C ILE A 234 4.32 31.77 -7.15
N PHE A 235 4.05 31.26 -8.37
CA PHE A 235 4.84 31.55 -9.56
C PHE A 235 4.44 32.85 -10.28
N GLU A 236 3.27 33.41 -9.99
CA GLU A 236 2.80 34.70 -10.51
C GLU A 236 3.06 35.86 -9.55
N HIS A 237 3.35 35.60 -8.26
CA HIS A 237 3.50 36.60 -7.23
C HIS A 237 4.88 37.26 -7.27
N ASP A 238 4.91 38.57 -7.04
CA ASP A 238 6.15 39.32 -6.97
C ASP A 238 6.96 38.96 -5.70
N VAL A 239 8.28 39.00 -5.83
CA VAL A 239 9.19 38.75 -4.71
C VAL A 239 9.05 39.83 -3.62
N GLY A 240 8.89 39.40 -2.38
CA GLY A 240 8.70 40.24 -1.21
C GLY A 240 7.26 40.62 -0.93
N ASP A 241 6.31 40.24 -1.78
CA ASP A 241 4.90 40.53 -1.55
C ASP A 241 4.23 39.40 -0.76
N LEU A 242 3.44 39.77 0.24
CA LEU A 242 2.58 38.90 1.01
C LEU A 242 1.20 38.82 0.36
N SER A 243 0.78 37.60 -0.02
CA SER A 243 -0.51 37.36 -0.66
C SER A 243 -1.69 37.86 0.17
N ARG A 244 -2.85 38.03 -0.47
CA ARG A 244 -4.15 38.03 0.21
C ARG A 244 -4.48 36.59 0.61
N PRO A 245 -5.38 36.39 1.59
CA PRO A 245 -5.87 35.04 1.87
C PRO A 245 -6.47 34.38 0.61
N ILE A 246 -5.97 33.20 0.27
CA ILE A 246 -6.39 32.43 -0.90
C ILE A 246 -7.19 31.27 -0.37
N TYR A 247 -8.48 31.19 -0.74
CA TYR A 247 -9.35 30.09 -0.33
C TYR A 247 -9.04 28.83 -1.16
N ASP A 248 -8.93 27.72 -0.47
CA ASP A 248 -8.76 26.38 -1.02
C ASP A 248 -9.87 25.51 -0.47
N GLU A 249 -10.84 25.17 -1.32
CA GLU A 249 -12.03 24.39 -0.98
C GLU A 249 -11.68 22.93 -0.65
N GLU A 250 -10.66 22.39 -1.34
CA GLU A 250 -10.27 20.99 -1.22
C GLU A 250 -9.24 20.72 -0.11
N ALA A 251 -8.72 21.79 0.52
CA ALA A 251 -7.71 21.62 1.56
C ALA A 251 -8.21 20.78 2.72
N ASP A 252 -7.53 19.67 2.99
CA ASP A 252 -7.75 18.88 4.20
C ASP A 252 -7.08 19.53 5.41
N LYS A 253 -7.81 19.59 6.52
CA LYS A 253 -7.29 20.06 7.80
C LYS A 253 -7.78 19.23 8.97
N PHE A 254 -6.91 19.00 9.95
CA PHE A 254 -7.23 18.27 11.18
C PHE A 254 -7.82 19.21 12.24
N VAL A 255 -8.93 19.83 11.90
CA VAL A 255 -9.74 20.62 12.82
C VAL A 255 -11.15 20.73 12.28
N GLY A 256 -12.12 20.56 13.16
CA GLY A 256 -13.54 20.79 12.91
C GLY A 256 -14.24 21.33 14.15
N TYR A 257 -15.48 21.75 13.96
CA TYR A 257 -16.31 22.30 15.02
C TYR A 257 -17.69 21.67 14.97
N TRP A 258 -18.03 20.97 16.04
CA TRP A 258 -19.35 20.39 16.19
C TRP A 258 -20.33 21.40 16.76
N LEU A 259 -21.50 21.50 16.15
CA LEU A 259 -22.70 22.05 16.75
C LEU A 259 -23.66 20.93 17.06
N VAL A 260 -24.09 20.83 18.30
CA VAL A 260 -24.94 19.76 18.80
C VAL A 260 -26.15 20.36 19.50
N LYS A 261 -27.34 19.79 19.29
CA LYS A 261 -28.55 20.08 20.04
C LYS A 261 -29.21 18.77 20.42
N VAL A 262 -29.29 18.49 21.70
CA VAL A 262 -30.01 17.33 22.22
C VAL A 262 -31.51 17.66 22.24
N LEU A 263 -32.31 16.85 21.54
CA LEU A 263 -33.78 17.01 21.50
C LEU A 263 -34.45 16.21 22.59
N GLU A 264 -33.99 14.99 22.84
CA GLU A 264 -34.51 14.05 23.82
C GLU A 264 -33.42 13.08 24.26
N ARG A 265 -33.51 12.57 25.49
CA ARG A 265 -32.71 11.43 25.98
C ARG A 265 -33.67 10.40 26.56
N ASP A 266 -33.50 9.14 26.16
CA ASP A 266 -34.13 7.99 26.74
C ASP A 266 -33.13 7.26 27.66
N GLU A 267 -33.32 7.42 28.97
CA GLU A 267 -32.44 6.81 29.98
C GLU A 267 -32.66 5.28 30.10
N GLU A 268 -33.84 4.77 29.69
CA GLU A 268 -34.15 3.34 29.77
C GLU A 268 -33.56 2.56 28.59
N GLU A 269 -33.54 3.14 27.39
CA GLU A 269 -33.00 2.56 26.18
C GLU A 269 -31.54 2.98 25.92
N GLU A 270 -30.99 3.88 26.74
CA GLU A 270 -29.65 4.48 26.55
C GLU A 270 -29.47 5.13 25.17
N GLU A 271 -30.52 5.80 24.68
CA GLU A 271 -30.53 6.47 23.37
C GLU A 271 -30.76 7.98 23.53
N ALA A 272 -30.24 8.76 22.58
CA ALA A 272 -30.50 10.19 22.49
C ALA A 272 -30.87 10.58 21.05
N HIS A 273 -31.91 11.43 20.97
CA HIS A 273 -32.31 12.09 19.73
C HIS A 273 -31.61 13.44 19.63
N VAL A 274 -30.80 13.65 18.61
CA VAL A 274 -29.89 14.79 18.51
C VAL A 274 -29.89 15.40 17.12
N LEU A 275 -29.57 16.69 17.06
CA LEU A 275 -29.21 17.40 15.83
C LEU A 275 -27.71 17.70 15.87
N ILE A 276 -26.97 17.34 14.80
CA ILE A 276 -25.53 17.46 14.74
C ILE A 276 -25.10 18.09 13.42
N MET A 277 -24.16 19.03 13.47
CA MET A 277 -23.42 19.55 12.33
C MET A 277 -21.92 19.53 12.61
N LEU A 278 -21.13 19.22 11.61
CA LEU A 278 -19.67 19.40 11.60
C LEU A 278 -19.32 20.53 10.64
N LEU A 279 -18.64 21.55 11.14
CA LEU A 279 -18.28 22.75 10.41
C LEU A 279 -16.76 22.91 10.34
N GLY A 280 -16.27 23.52 9.28
CA GLY A 280 -14.84 23.62 9.00
C GLY A 280 -14.10 24.68 9.83
N SER A 281 -14.78 25.62 10.49
CA SER A 281 -14.14 26.66 11.27
C SER A 281 -15.03 27.18 12.41
N GLU A 282 -14.38 27.71 13.45
CA GLU A 282 -15.10 28.34 14.58
C GLU A 282 -16.00 29.49 14.10
N GLY A 283 -15.47 30.34 13.21
CA GLY A 283 -16.24 31.47 12.68
C GLY A 283 -17.47 31.04 11.89
N GLU A 284 -17.40 29.91 11.19
CA GLU A 284 -18.55 29.30 10.50
C GLU A 284 -19.56 28.75 11.52
N ALA A 285 -19.08 28.01 12.52
CA ALA A 285 -19.93 27.44 13.56
C ALA A 285 -20.68 28.51 14.34
N LEU A 286 -20.01 29.60 14.75
CA LEU A 286 -20.65 30.72 15.42
C LEU A 286 -21.68 31.41 14.54
N ARG A 287 -21.39 31.58 13.24
CA ARG A 287 -22.34 32.18 12.27
C ARG A 287 -23.57 31.30 12.11
N ILE A 288 -23.39 29.98 11.95
CA ILE A 288 -24.51 29.03 11.82
C ILE A 288 -25.34 28.99 13.14
N LYS A 289 -24.68 28.92 14.29
CA LYS A 289 -25.33 29.00 15.59
C LYS A 289 -26.22 30.24 15.71
N SER A 290 -25.70 31.41 15.37
CA SER A 290 -26.45 32.68 15.41
C SER A 290 -27.65 32.65 14.46
N ARG A 291 -27.57 32.04 13.29
CA ARG A 291 -28.70 31.86 12.35
C ARG A 291 -29.79 30.94 12.98
N LEU A 292 -29.35 29.84 13.58
CA LEU A 292 -30.26 28.89 14.28
C LEU A 292 -30.97 29.54 15.46
N GLU A 293 -30.26 30.32 16.27
CA GLU A 293 -30.85 31.09 17.41
C GLU A 293 -31.83 32.17 16.92
N ALA A 294 -31.61 32.70 15.71
CA ALA A 294 -32.55 33.63 15.06
C ALA A 294 -33.76 32.93 14.40
N GLY A 295 -33.86 31.60 14.49
CA GLY A 295 -35.00 30.83 14.02
C GLY A 295 -34.83 30.22 12.62
N ALA A 296 -33.62 30.15 12.08
CA ALA A 296 -33.37 29.39 10.85
C ALA A 296 -33.57 27.88 11.11
N GLU A 297 -33.98 27.18 10.10
CA GLU A 297 -34.23 25.75 10.15
C GLU A 297 -32.93 24.96 10.17
N TRP A 298 -32.83 23.98 11.08
CA TRP A 298 -31.62 23.17 11.25
C TRP A 298 -31.27 22.36 10.02
N GLY A 299 -32.25 21.58 9.50
CA GLY A 299 -32.03 20.66 8.38
C GLY A 299 -31.48 21.36 7.15
N SER A 300 -32.06 22.51 6.76
CA SER A 300 -31.57 23.30 5.63
C SER A 300 -30.12 23.75 5.83
N LEU A 301 -29.77 24.20 7.03
CA LEU A 301 -28.40 24.63 7.34
C LEU A 301 -27.42 23.46 7.42
N ALA A 302 -27.88 22.31 7.91
CA ALA A 302 -27.09 21.10 7.98
C ALA A 302 -26.73 20.57 6.58
N VAL A 303 -27.70 20.46 5.70
CA VAL A 303 -27.48 20.03 4.29
C VAL A 303 -26.58 21.01 3.53
N GLU A 304 -26.73 22.32 3.78
CA GLU A 304 -25.92 23.35 3.09
C GLU A 304 -24.49 23.44 3.58
N ASN A 305 -24.21 23.19 4.87
CA ASN A 305 -22.94 23.59 5.47
C ASN A 305 -22.22 22.44 6.22
N SER A 306 -22.91 21.37 6.62
CA SER A 306 -22.31 20.32 7.43
C SER A 306 -21.43 19.38 6.60
N GLN A 307 -20.29 19.00 7.15
CA GLN A 307 -19.37 18.03 6.57
C GLN A 307 -19.55 16.61 7.15
N VAL A 308 -20.62 16.35 7.88
CA VAL A 308 -21.00 15.01 8.34
C VAL A 308 -21.46 14.17 7.14
N LYS A 309 -20.92 12.98 7.00
CA LYS A 309 -21.38 12.05 5.94
C LYS A 309 -22.84 11.64 6.17
N GLY A 310 -23.63 11.65 5.11
CA GLY A 310 -25.05 11.25 5.17
C GLY A 310 -25.99 12.34 5.67
N VAL A 311 -25.50 13.54 5.92
CA VAL A 311 -26.34 14.69 6.38
C VAL A 311 -27.44 15.04 5.38
N GLU A 312 -27.25 14.77 4.10
CA GLU A 312 -28.24 15.00 3.02
C GLU A 312 -29.48 14.12 3.18
N GLU A 313 -29.33 12.93 3.80
CA GLU A 313 -30.41 11.95 3.96
C GLU A 313 -31.24 12.19 5.21
N ASN A 314 -30.60 12.71 6.28
CA ASN A 314 -31.20 12.86 7.62
C ASN A 314 -31.27 14.30 8.11
N GLU A 315 -30.83 15.26 7.30
CA GLU A 315 -30.89 16.68 7.63
C GLU A 315 -30.18 17.05 8.96
N GLY A 316 -29.17 16.22 9.34
CA GLY A 316 -28.43 16.38 10.58
C GLY A 316 -29.13 15.85 11.84
N GLU A 317 -30.20 15.07 11.69
CA GLU A 317 -31.00 14.46 12.78
C GLU A 317 -30.55 12.98 12.95
N TRP A 318 -30.20 12.62 14.18
CA TRP A 318 -29.67 11.30 14.49
C TRP A 318 -30.30 10.74 15.77
N LEU A 319 -30.56 9.43 15.80
CA LEU A 319 -30.78 8.66 17.00
C LEU A 319 -29.47 7.94 17.30
N VAL A 320 -28.88 8.14 18.48
CA VAL A 320 -27.54 7.69 18.81
C VAL A 320 -27.50 7.02 20.18
N SER A 321 -26.65 5.98 20.29
CA SER A 321 -26.30 5.33 21.56
C SER A 321 -24.88 5.74 22.00
N PRO A 322 -24.55 5.61 23.33
CA PRO A 322 -23.20 5.92 23.80
C PRO A 322 -22.10 5.18 23.08
N GLY A 323 -21.10 5.89 22.56
CA GLY A 323 -19.96 5.35 21.84
C GLY A 323 -20.16 5.19 20.33
N GLU A 324 -21.31 5.56 19.78
CA GLU A 324 -21.58 5.50 18.34
C GLU A 324 -21.06 6.73 17.59
N MET A 325 -20.94 7.85 18.28
CA MET A 325 -20.50 9.12 17.69
C MET A 325 -19.04 9.44 18.05
N ASN A 326 -18.61 10.60 17.57
CA ASN A 326 -17.33 11.17 17.99
C ASN A 326 -17.31 11.36 19.52
N PRO A 327 -16.19 11.01 20.21
CA PRO A 327 -16.12 11.07 21.68
C PRO A 327 -16.50 12.45 22.29
N LEU A 328 -16.17 13.55 21.61
CA LEU A 328 -16.53 14.90 22.08
C LEU A 328 -18.03 15.17 21.96
N VAL A 329 -18.66 14.64 20.91
CA VAL A 329 -20.11 14.71 20.73
C VAL A 329 -20.81 13.84 21.78
N ASP A 330 -20.35 12.61 21.99
CA ASP A 330 -20.88 11.72 23.03
C ASP A 330 -20.76 12.32 24.41
N GLU A 331 -19.61 12.89 24.77
CA GLU A 331 -19.40 13.57 26.05
C GLU A 331 -20.42 14.70 26.24
N TYR A 332 -20.68 15.50 25.20
CA TYR A 332 -21.68 16.55 25.26
C TYR A 332 -23.11 15.98 25.36
N VAL A 333 -23.45 15.01 24.52
CA VAL A 333 -24.81 14.44 24.42
C VAL A 333 -25.22 13.76 25.71
N TYR A 334 -24.34 12.99 26.33
CA TYR A 334 -24.65 12.20 27.55
C TYR A 334 -24.23 12.87 28.85
N ASN A 335 -23.72 14.11 28.80
CA ASN A 335 -23.46 14.90 29.99
C ASN A 335 -24.81 15.30 30.67
N PRO A 336 -25.03 14.93 31.94
CA PRO A 336 -26.28 15.26 32.65
C PRO A 336 -26.52 16.77 32.80
N ASP A 337 -25.46 17.61 32.74
CA ASP A 337 -25.55 19.06 32.84
C ASP A 337 -25.92 19.72 31.50
N THR A 338 -25.92 18.97 30.37
CA THR A 338 -26.30 19.52 29.07
C THR A 338 -27.82 19.74 29.00
N GLU A 339 -28.23 20.97 28.75
CA GLU A 339 -29.63 21.37 28.64
C GLU A 339 -30.26 20.86 27.32
N ILE A 340 -31.39 20.15 27.43
CA ILE A 340 -32.17 19.69 26.29
C ILE A 340 -32.78 20.87 25.54
N GLY A 341 -32.72 20.85 24.22
CA GLY A 341 -33.26 21.89 23.35
C GLY A 341 -32.34 23.11 23.13
N VAL A 342 -31.20 23.17 23.80
CA VAL A 342 -30.21 24.24 23.67
C VAL A 342 -29.13 23.84 22.68
N ILE A 343 -28.68 24.76 21.82
CA ILE A 343 -27.59 24.55 20.89
C ILE A 343 -26.26 24.74 21.61
N SER A 344 -25.32 23.81 21.43
CA SER A 344 -23.99 23.88 22.05
C SER A 344 -23.24 25.15 21.63
N GLU A 345 -22.23 25.55 22.42
CA GLU A 345 -21.12 26.30 21.85
C GLU A 345 -20.38 25.43 20.83
N PRO A 346 -19.63 26.01 19.86
CA PRO A 346 -18.81 25.23 18.95
C PRO A 346 -17.81 24.37 19.71
N ILE A 347 -17.93 23.04 19.56
CA ILE A 347 -17.03 22.07 20.19
C ILE A 347 -15.88 21.79 19.23
N ARG A 348 -14.69 22.29 19.54
CA ARG A 348 -13.50 22.12 18.73
C ARG A 348 -13.00 20.66 18.78
N ASP A 349 -12.71 20.10 17.62
CA ASP A 349 -12.19 18.75 17.46
C ASP A 349 -10.95 18.78 16.54
N GLU A 350 -9.79 18.37 17.07
CA GLU A 350 -8.52 18.29 16.34
C GLU A 350 -8.23 16.86 15.82
N THR A 351 -9.16 15.95 16.00
CA THR A 351 -9.02 14.53 15.57
C THR A 351 -9.73 14.25 14.26
N ILE A 352 -10.60 15.17 13.81
CA ILE A 352 -11.41 15.01 12.62
C ILE A 352 -10.81 15.79 11.43
N ILE A 353 -11.00 15.25 10.25
CA ILE A 353 -10.62 15.93 9.01
C ILE A 353 -11.83 16.70 8.48
N THR A 354 -11.64 17.98 8.22
CA THR A 354 -12.60 18.83 7.49
C THR A 354 -11.95 19.45 6.26
N LYS A 355 -12.79 19.89 5.32
CA LYS A 355 -12.38 20.57 4.10
C LYS A 355 -12.38 22.09 4.25
N GLY A 356 -11.64 22.73 3.35
CA GLY A 356 -11.57 24.18 3.20
C GLY A 356 -10.59 24.86 4.14
N GLY A 357 -9.74 25.69 3.57
CA GLY A 357 -8.73 26.49 4.28
C GLY A 357 -8.34 27.76 3.54
N TYR A 358 -7.53 28.58 4.18
CA TYR A 358 -7.04 29.83 3.61
C TYR A 358 -5.52 29.88 3.67
N TRP A 359 -4.90 29.98 2.52
CA TRP A 359 -3.45 30.09 2.39
C TRP A 359 -3.00 31.55 2.46
N LEU A 360 -1.90 31.79 3.17
CA LEU A 360 -1.06 32.98 3.07
C LEU A 360 0.31 32.57 2.54
N ILE A 361 0.80 33.32 1.55
CA ILE A 361 2.02 33.01 0.82
C ILE A 361 2.89 34.26 0.78
N GLU A 362 4.21 34.05 0.95
CA GLU A 362 5.23 35.07 0.68
C GLU A 362 6.34 34.44 -0.16
N VAL A 363 6.63 35.03 -1.31
CA VAL A 363 7.76 34.61 -2.16
C VAL A 363 8.98 35.45 -1.75
N LEU A 364 9.94 34.78 -1.14
CA LEU A 364 11.15 35.47 -0.62
C LEU A 364 12.18 35.78 -1.72
N GLU A 365 12.35 34.85 -2.65
CA GLU A 365 13.33 34.94 -3.74
C GLU A 365 12.84 34.12 -4.95
N GLU A 366 13.30 34.52 -6.13
CA GLU A 366 13.11 33.76 -7.39
C GLU A 366 14.44 33.58 -8.11
N ASP A 367 14.56 32.49 -8.84
CA ASP A 367 15.68 32.18 -9.71
C ASP A 367 15.16 31.38 -10.91
N THR A 368 15.27 31.95 -12.10
CA THR A 368 14.69 31.37 -13.33
C THR A 368 15.51 30.20 -13.90
N ASP A 369 16.76 30.02 -13.46
CA ASP A 369 17.67 28.98 -13.97
C ASP A 369 18.50 28.37 -12.83
N ARG A 370 17.84 27.98 -11.73
CA ARG A 370 18.49 27.41 -10.57
C ARG A 370 18.69 25.90 -10.74
N ARG A 371 19.88 25.40 -10.38
CA ARG A 371 20.14 23.97 -10.34
C ARG A 371 19.19 23.30 -9.37
N ILE A 372 18.49 22.25 -9.85
CA ILE A 372 17.61 21.45 -9.02
C ILE A 372 18.44 20.61 -8.05
N ASP A 373 18.04 20.57 -6.78
CA ASP A 373 18.65 19.71 -5.77
C ASP A 373 18.58 18.23 -6.18
N THR A 374 19.62 17.48 -5.83
CA THR A 374 19.73 16.07 -6.19
C THR A 374 18.56 15.24 -5.65
N ALA A 375 18.07 15.54 -4.44
CA ALA A 375 16.93 14.84 -3.86
C ALA A 375 15.66 15.08 -4.68
N TYR A 376 15.38 16.32 -5.06
CA TYR A 376 14.23 16.64 -5.91
C TYR A 376 14.38 16.04 -7.31
N ARG A 377 15.59 16.02 -7.85
CA ARG A 377 15.84 15.43 -9.15
C ARG A 377 15.62 13.91 -9.13
N ASN A 378 16.06 13.22 -8.08
CA ASN A 378 15.79 11.79 -7.90
C ASN A 378 14.30 11.52 -7.74
N TYR A 379 13.59 12.29 -6.94
CA TYR A 379 12.14 12.20 -6.79
C TYR A 379 11.42 12.35 -8.14
N LEU A 380 11.78 13.33 -8.96
CA LEU A 380 11.19 13.54 -10.28
C LEU A 380 11.46 12.36 -11.25
N LYS A 381 12.64 11.75 -11.17
CA LYS A 381 12.97 10.53 -11.93
C LYS A 381 12.14 9.33 -11.49
N GLU A 382 12.02 9.13 -10.18
CA GLU A 382 11.19 8.06 -9.61
C GLU A 382 9.72 8.24 -9.98
N LYS A 383 9.20 9.46 -9.90
CA LYS A 383 7.84 9.79 -10.34
C LYS A 383 7.63 9.48 -11.82
N ALA A 384 8.56 9.88 -12.69
CA ALA A 384 8.48 9.58 -14.12
C ALA A 384 8.54 8.07 -14.40
N LEU A 385 9.34 7.32 -13.62
CA LEU A 385 9.36 5.85 -13.68
C LEU A 385 8.00 5.27 -13.25
N ASP A 386 7.42 5.74 -12.16
CA ASP A 386 6.13 5.25 -11.66
C ASP A 386 4.99 5.52 -12.65
N GLU A 387 4.95 6.70 -13.26
CA GLU A 387 3.99 7.05 -14.32
C GLU A 387 4.16 6.14 -15.54
N TRP A 388 5.40 5.88 -15.95
CA TRP A 388 5.69 4.95 -17.04
C TRP A 388 5.29 3.51 -16.67
N VAL A 389 5.61 3.05 -15.46
CA VAL A 389 5.21 1.71 -14.98
C VAL A 389 3.69 1.57 -15.00
N ALA A 390 2.96 2.58 -14.53
CA ALA A 390 1.50 2.59 -14.59
C ALA A 390 1.02 2.46 -16.05
N SER A 391 1.59 3.24 -16.97
CA SER A 391 1.21 3.18 -18.39
C SER A 391 1.48 1.81 -19.04
N VAL A 392 2.57 1.13 -18.65
CA VAL A 392 2.92 -0.20 -19.15
C VAL A 392 2.04 -1.29 -18.55
N VAL A 393 1.69 -1.17 -17.27
CA VAL A 393 0.84 -2.17 -16.58
C VAL A 393 -0.62 -2.06 -16.99
N ASP A 394 -1.11 -0.84 -17.21
CA ASP A 394 -2.52 -0.56 -17.56
C ASP A 394 -2.78 -0.64 -19.07
N ASP A 395 -1.78 -1.00 -19.88
CA ASP A 395 -1.94 -1.14 -21.34
C ASP A 395 -2.92 -2.28 -21.66
N GLU A 396 -3.99 -1.95 -22.40
CA GLU A 396 -5.06 -2.87 -22.79
C GLU A 396 -4.57 -4.00 -23.72
N ASP A 397 -3.42 -3.84 -24.38
CA ASP A 397 -2.83 -4.87 -25.24
C ASP A 397 -2.15 -6.01 -24.43
N ASN A 398 -1.97 -5.86 -23.12
CA ASN A 398 -1.41 -6.88 -22.25
C ASN A 398 -2.40 -7.99 -21.91
N GLU A 399 -1.99 -9.24 -22.15
CA GLU A 399 -2.74 -10.42 -21.71
C GLU A 399 -2.18 -10.96 -20.41
N ILE A 400 -2.90 -10.77 -19.30
CA ILE A 400 -2.56 -11.37 -18.01
C ILE A 400 -3.60 -12.44 -17.65
N VAL A 401 -3.16 -13.70 -17.54
CA VAL A 401 -4.03 -14.81 -17.16
C VAL A 401 -3.57 -15.41 -15.84
N ASN A 402 -4.46 -15.42 -14.87
CA ASN A 402 -4.25 -16.05 -13.57
C ASN A 402 -5.00 -17.39 -13.52
N TYR A 403 -4.25 -18.51 -13.36
CA TYR A 403 -4.76 -19.87 -13.23
C TYR A 403 -4.81 -20.35 -11.77
N LEU A 404 -4.46 -19.48 -10.80
CA LEU A 404 -4.55 -19.80 -9.38
C LEU A 404 -6.00 -19.65 -8.90
N ASP A 405 -6.60 -20.76 -8.55
CA ASP A 405 -7.83 -20.79 -7.75
C ASP A 405 -7.50 -20.83 -6.25
N ALA A 406 -8.51 -20.79 -5.40
CA ALA A 406 -8.35 -20.81 -3.95
C ALA A 406 -7.64 -22.06 -3.42
N GLU A 407 -7.86 -23.23 -4.05
CA GLU A 407 -7.23 -24.49 -3.66
C GLU A 407 -5.73 -24.48 -3.99
N LYS A 408 -5.36 -24.08 -5.20
CA LYS A 408 -3.97 -23.93 -5.63
C LYS A 408 -3.21 -22.88 -4.81
N LYS A 409 -3.86 -21.76 -4.50
CA LYS A 409 -3.28 -20.71 -3.65
C LYS A 409 -3.00 -21.25 -2.24
N SER A 410 -3.97 -21.92 -1.62
CA SER A 410 -3.78 -22.53 -0.30
C SER A 410 -2.68 -23.59 -0.31
N TRP A 411 -2.62 -24.42 -1.34
CA TRP A 411 -1.55 -25.41 -1.53
C TRP A 411 -0.17 -24.75 -1.63
N ALA A 412 -0.03 -23.67 -2.41
CA ALA A 412 1.22 -22.93 -2.56
C ALA A 412 1.71 -22.32 -1.23
N ILE A 413 0.79 -21.73 -0.45
CA ILE A 413 1.07 -21.18 0.88
C ILE A 413 1.58 -22.29 1.81
N GLU A 414 0.92 -23.46 1.84
CA GLU A 414 1.39 -24.60 2.62
C GLU A 414 2.79 -25.09 2.20
N GLN A 415 3.08 -25.13 0.89
CA GLN A 415 4.41 -25.51 0.41
C GLN A 415 5.49 -24.48 0.80
N ALA A 416 5.17 -23.20 0.74
CA ALA A 416 6.08 -22.14 1.14
C ALA A 416 6.40 -22.20 2.65
N MET A 417 5.42 -22.50 3.50
CA MET A 417 5.61 -22.65 4.95
C MET A 417 6.34 -23.94 5.38
N ARG A 418 6.38 -24.98 4.53
CA ARG A 418 7.06 -26.26 4.82
C ARG A 418 8.56 -26.25 4.54
N GLY A 419 9.06 -25.31 3.78
CA GLY A 419 10.46 -25.16 3.34
C GLY A 419 11.22 -24.11 4.07
#